data_945f6fd328665738347475b6c45fbe58
#
_entry.id   945f6fd328665738347475b6c45fbe58
#
_cell.length_a   1.000
_cell.length_b   1.000
_cell.length_c   1.000
_cell.angle_alpha   90.00
_cell.angle_beta   90.00
_cell.angle_gamma   90.00
#
_symmetry.space_group_name_H-M   'P 1'
#
loop_
_entity.id
_entity.type
_entity.pdbx_description
1 polymer ?
#
loop_
_entity_poly.entity_id
_entity_poly.type
_entity_poly.pdbx_seq_one_letter_code
_entity_poly.pdbx_strand_id
1 'polypeptide(L)'
;DICADNEIEKFEYTLLKGSVDTDVTGIASDSRKVTDGGIFVCIVGAVSDGHKYIGQIKDKAAVIVVQKGSDYEVPSGDVTLIECDNTRLALALMSAAFYGNPDKKLFTIGITGTKGKTTTTYMIKNVLCACGIKTGLIGTIETVIGDETIPSCNTTPESLQIHETFRKMVDAGC
;
A
#
# COMPACT_ATOMS: atom_id res chain seq x y z
N ASP A 1 9.38 8.07 -11.87
CA ASP A 1 9.61 8.65 -10.54
C ASP A 1 8.33 8.48 -9.69
N ILE A 2 8.32 7.47 -8.82
CA ILE A 2 7.15 7.15 -7.96
C ILE A 2 6.86 8.30 -6.97
N CYS A 3 7.81 9.17 -6.74
CA CYS A 3 7.70 10.29 -5.79
C CYS A 3 7.25 11.62 -6.41
N ALA A 4 7.29 11.78 -7.73
CA ALA A 4 7.23 13.09 -8.38
C ALA A 4 5.84 13.55 -8.88
N ASP A 5 4.90 12.67 -9.14
CA ASP A 5 3.72 13.00 -9.96
C ASP A 5 2.43 13.35 -9.22
N ASN A 6 2.44 13.51 -7.89
CA ASN A 6 1.24 13.85 -7.14
C ASN A 6 1.30 15.26 -6.52
N GLU A 7 0.56 16.20 -7.07
CA GLU A 7 0.39 17.53 -6.52
C GLU A 7 -0.34 17.57 -5.15
N ILE A 8 -0.87 16.46 -4.67
CA ILE A 8 -1.80 16.45 -3.53
C ILE A 8 -1.15 16.02 -2.23
N GLU A 9 -0.22 15.09 -2.25
CA GLU A 9 0.54 14.72 -1.05
C GLU A 9 1.94 14.25 -1.43
N LYS A 10 2.95 14.97 -0.95
CA LYS A 10 4.36 14.58 -1.04
C LYS A 10 4.82 14.20 0.35
N PHE A 11 5.55 13.11 0.49
CA PHE A 11 6.29 12.88 1.71
C PHE A 11 7.73 13.39 1.55
N GLU A 12 8.23 14.04 2.60
CA GLU A 12 9.63 14.47 2.64
C GLU A 12 10.51 13.27 2.93
N TYR A 13 11.60 13.15 2.20
CA TYR A 13 12.56 12.08 2.39
C TYR A 13 14.00 12.57 2.25
N THR A 14 14.92 11.84 2.84
CA THR A 14 16.36 12.01 2.69
C THR A 14 16.95 10.78 2.02
N LEU A 15 17.65 10.98 0.90
CA LEU A 15 18.42 9.92 0.28
C LEU A 15 19.72 9.70 1.09
N LEU A 16 19.83 8.58 1.77
CA LEU A 16 21.01 8.23 2.56
C LEU A 16 22.07 7.50 1.71
N LYS A 17 21.63 6.72 0.72
CA LYS A 17 22.52 5.92 -0.14
C LYS A 17 21.84 5.59 -1.47
N GLY A 18 22.60 5.43 -2.55
CA GLY A 18 22.12 4.99 -3.86
C GLY A 18 21.52 6.10 -4.71
N SER A 19 20.51 5.79 -5.50
CA SER A 19 19.83 6.70 -6.41
C SER A 19 18.33 6.54 -6.32
N VAL A 20 17.57 7.64 -6.47
CA VAL A 20 16.11 7.62 -6.58
C VAL A 20 15.64 7.24 -7.99
N ASP A 21 16.52 7.30 -8.97
CA ASP A 21 16.26 6.88 -10.34
C ASP A 21 16.57 5.37 -10.49
N THR A 22 15.73 4.57 -9.84
CA THR A 22 15.88 3.12 -9.77
C THR A 22 14.56 2.47 -10.21
N ASP A 23 14.64 1.59 -11.21
CA ASP A 23 13.49 0.78 -11.62
C ASP A 23 13.11 -0.21 -10.51
N VAL A 24 11.83 -0.33 -10.23
CA VAL A 24 11.33 -1.19 -9.16
C VAL A 24 10.29 -2.18 -9.68
N THR A 25 10.39 -3.43 -9.21
CA THR A 25 9.55 -4.54 -9.68
C THR A 25 8.33 -4.80 -8.77
N GLY A 26 8.33 -4.26 -7.57
CA GLY A 26 7.29 -4.49 -6.58
C GLY A 26 7.46 -3.61 -5.35
N ILE A 27 6.47 -3.64 -4.47
CA ILE A 27 6.50 -2.94 -3.18
C ILE A 27 6.00 -3.88 -2.07
N ALA A 28 6.67 -3.89 -0.94
CA ALA A 28 6.33 -4.74 0.20
C ALA A 28 6.64 -4.06 1.54
N SER A 29 5.83 -4.36 2.56
CA SER A 29 6.08 -4.06 3.97
C SER A 29 6.32 -5.33 4.81
N ASP A 30 6.16 -6.51 4.21
CA ASP A 30 6.49 -7.82 4.78
C ASP A 30 7.75 -8.37 4.10
N SER A 31 8.80 -8.62 4.88
CA SER A 31 10.10 -9.10 4.36
C SER A 31 10.00 -10.40 3.56
N ARG A 32 9.00 -11.24 3.84
CA ARG A 32 8.75 -12.50 3.13
C ARG A 32 8.19 -12.32 1.72
N LYS A 33 7.64 -11.13 1.43
CA LYS A 33 6.99 -10.77 0.16
C LYS A 33 7.84 -9.87 -0.73
N VAL A 34 9.05 -9.54 -0.29
CA VAL A 34 9.99 -8.73 -1.09
C VAL A 34 10.41 -9.51 -2.33
N THR A 35 10.17 -8.93 -3.51
CA THR A 35 10.63 -9.44 -4.81
C THR A 35 12.02 -8.92 -5.14
N ASP A 36 12.74 -9.63 -6.00
CA ASP A 36 14.02 -9.15 -6.50
C ASP A 36 13.83 -7.82 -7.27
N GLY A 37 14.58 -6.80 -6.89
CA GLY A 37 14.41 -5.45 -7.43
C GLY A 37 13.23 -4.66 -6.83
N GLY A 38 12.58 -5.15 -5.77
CA GLY A 38 11.44 -4.48 -5.15
C GLY A 38 11.81 -3.39 -4.15
N ILE A 39 10.80 -2.64 -3.70
CA ILE A 39 10.88 -1.70 -2.59
C ILE A 39 10.47 -2.41 -1.30
N PHE A 40 11.25 -2.28 -0.26
CA PHE A 40 10.86 -2.67 1.09
C PHE A 40 10.66 -1.45 1.97
N VAL A 41 9.46 -1.28 2.51
CA VAL A 41 9.14 -0.19 3.43
C VAL A 41 9.11 -0.72 4.87
N CYS A 42 10.04 -0.27 5.70
CA CYS A 42 10.13 -0.65 7.09
C CYS A 42 9.02 0.01 7.91
N ILE A 43 8.09 -0.80 8.40
CA ILE A 43 6.98 -0.32 9.24
C ILE A 43 7.24 -0.71 10.68
N VAL A 44 7.17 0.27 11.58
CA VAL A 44 7.12 0.03 13.03
C VAL A 44 5.71 -0.40 13.39
N GLY A 45 5.51 -1.69 13.60
CA GLY A 45 4.24 -2.29 13.99
C GLY A 45 4.13 -2.49 15.51
N ALA A 46 2.94 -2.84 15.98
CA ALA A 46 2.70 -3.11 17.41
C ALA A 46 3.44 -4.35 17.93
N VAL A 47 3.71 -5.34 17.07
CA VAL A 47 4.32 -6.63 17.45
C VAL A 47 5.74 -6.77 16.87
N SER A 48 6.01 -6.19 15.73
CA SER A 48 7.28 -6.34 15.02
C SER A 48 7.70 -5.04 14.37
N ASP A 49 9.02 -4.82 14.32
CA ASP A 49 9.63 -3.69 13.64
C ASP A 49 10.30 -4.18 12.36
N GLY A 50 9.91 -3.61 11.22
CA GLY A 50 10.40 -3.94 9.90
C GLY A 50 11.90 -3.72 9.72
N HIS A 51 12.49 -2.77 10.46
CA HIS A 51 13.92 -2.46 10.38
C HIS A 51 14.82 -3.66 10.73
N LYS A 52 14.36 -4.56 11.60
CA LYS A 52 15.08 -5.80 11.98
C LYS A 52 15.30 -6.77 10.82
N TYR A 53 14.55 -6.62 9.75
CA TYR A 53 14.61 -7.54 8.59
C TYR A 53 15.47 -7.01 7.45
N ILE A 54 16.05 -5.81 7.56
CA ILE A 54 16.91 -5.19 6.53
C ILE A 54 18.04 -6.14 6.10
N GLY A 55 18.73 -6.75 7.07
CA GLY A 55 19.80 -7.70 6.79
C GLY A 55 19.39 -8.93 5.95
N GLN A 56 18.12 -9.33 6.02
CA GLN A 56 17.61 -10.50 5.29
C GLN A 56 17.18 -10.17 3.86
N ILE A 57 16.85 -8.90 3.58
CA ILE A 57 16.26 -8.50 2.29
C ILE A 57 17.19 -7.61 1.45
N LYS A 58 18.32 -7.19 2.00
CA LYS A 58 19.28 -6.26 1.37
C LYS A 58 19.77 -6.71 -0.01
N ASP A 59 19.84 -8.02 -0.25
CA ASP A 59 20.32 -8.59 -1.52
C ASP A 59 19.17 -8.79 -2.53
N LYS A 60 17.92 -8.55 -2.13
CA LYS A 60 16.71 -8.63 -2.96
C LYS A 60 16.13 -7.28 -3.28
N ALA A 61 16.05 -6.40 -2.27
CA ALA A 61 15.46 -5.08 -2.44
C ALA A 61 16.38 -4.15 -3.24
N ALA A 62 15.83 -3.45 -4.22
CA ALA A 62 16.49 -2.33 -4.88
C ALA A 62 16.44 -1.06 -4.03
N VAL A 63 15.33 -0.88 -3.30
CA VAL A 63 15.10 0.29 -2.44
C VAL A 63 14.61 -0.16 -1.07
N ILE A 64 15.17 0.43 -0.02
CA ILE A 64 14.73 0.26 1.37
C ILE A 64 14.32 1.62 1.91
N VAL A 65 13.12 1.71 2.47
CA VAL A 65 12.60 2.93 3.10
C VAL A 65 12.56 2.72 4.60
N VAL A 66 13.24 3.59 5.35
CA VAL A 66 13.37 3.51 6.80
C VAL A 66 12.75 4.73 7.48
N GLN A 67 12.32 4.55 8.71
CA GLN A 67 11.78 5.64 9.52
C GLN A 67 12.92 6.34 10.27
N LYS A 68 12.91 7.66 10.22
CA LYS A 68 13.88 8.51 10.90
C LYS A 68 13.91 8.24 12.39
N GLY A 69 15.13 8.13 12.93
CA GLY A 69 15.33 7.86 14.36
C GLY A 69 15.14 6.39 14.76
N SER A 70 14.88 5.49 13.83
CA SER A 70 14.87 4.05 14.10
C SER A 70 16.29 3.49 14.18
N ASP A 71 16.45 2.41 14.94
CA ASP A 71 17.74 1.69 15.06
C ASP A 71 17.81 0.60 13.99
N TYR A 72 18.81 0.70 13.10
CA TYR A 72 19.05 -0.28 12.02
C TYR A 72 20.50 -0.23 11.55
N GLU A 73 20.98 -1.34 11.03
CA GLU A 73 22.27 -1.39 10.37
C GLU A 73 22.14 -0.93 8.92
N VAL A 74 22.99 0.01 8.50
CA VAL A 74 23.03 0.48 7.10
C VAL A 74 23.43 -0.70 6.21
N PRO A 75 22.58 -1.10 5.24
CA PRO A 75 22.85 -2.25 4.41
C PRO A 75 24.09 -2.02 3.51
N SER A 76 24.93 -3.05 3.44
CA SER A 76 26.03 -3.13 2.47
C SER A 76 25.46 -3.49 1.08
N GLY A 77 26.24 -3.29 0.01
CA GLY A 77 25.82 -3.63 -1.36
C GLY A 77 25.20 -2.46 -2.11
N ASP A 78 24.63 -2.76 -3.27
CA ASP A 78 24.06 -1.77 -4.21
C ASP A 78 22.55 -1.64 -3.99
N VAL A 79 22.18 -1.12 -2.82
CA VAL A 79 20.79 -0.87 -2.45
C VAL A 79 20.57 0.62 -2.17
N THR A 80 19.48 1.17 -2.67
CA THR A 80 19.08 2.55 -2.37
C THR A 80 18.42 2.59 -0.99
N LEU A 81 18.88 3.50 -0.13
CA LEU A 81 18.35 3.70 1.21
C LEU A 81 17.74 5.10 1.33
N ILE A 82 16.47 5.16 1.67
CA ILE A 82 15.68 6.38 1.82
C ILE A 82 15.16 6.47 3.26
N GLU A 83 15.36 7.61 3.89
CA GLU A 83 14.83 7.91 5.23
C GLU A 83 13.66 8.89 5.13
N CYS A 84 12.59 8.67 5.90
CA CYS A 84 11.46 9.59 6.02
C CYS A 84 10.88 9.61 7.45
N ASP A 85 10.16 10.66 7.79
CA ASP A 85 9.56 10.82 9.12
C ASP A 85 8.40 9.84 9.36
N ASN A 86 7.66 9.45 8.30
CA ASN A 86 6.50 8.57 8.41
C ASN A 86 6.48 7.52 7.29
N THR A 87 6.97 6.33 7.59
CA THR A 87 7.03 5.21 6.63
C THR A 87 5.65 4.65 6.27
N ARG A 88 4.61 4.84 7.12
CA ARG A 88 3.24 4.44 6.78
C ARG A 88 2.64 5.36 5.71
N LEU A 89 2.89 6.66 5.80
CA LEU A 89 2.52 7.62 4.74
C LEU A 89 3.29 7.32 3.46
N ALA A 90 4.61 7.11 3.57
CA ALA A 90 5.44 6.73 2.43
C ALA A 90 4.91 5.46 1.73
N LEU A 91 4.57 4.40 2.51
CA LEU A 91 3.97 3.17 1.97
C LEU A 91 2.67 3.46 1.22
N ALA A 92 1.79 4.31 1.77
CA ALA A 92 0.51 4.64 1.15
C ALA A 92 0.70 5.35 -0.21
N LEU A 93 1.53 6.40 -0.23
CA LEU A 93 1.78 7.18 -1.44
C LEU A 93 2.55 6.38 -2.51
N MET A 94 3.56 5.62 -2.11
CA MET A 94 4.31 4.75 -3.02
C MET A 94 3.41 3.64 -3.58
N SER A 95 2.51 3.07 -2.77
CA SER A 95 1.56 2.06 -3.24
C SER A 95 0.56 2.65 -4.23
N ALA A 96 0.02 3.85 -3.95
CA ALA A 96 -0.87 4.54 -4.87
C ALA A 96 -0.19 4.75 -6.24
N ALA A 97 1.02 5.29 -6.24
CA ALA A 97 1.81 5.53 -7.46
C ALA A 97 2.15 4.23 -8.20
N PHE A 98 2.62 3.20 -7.48
CA PHE A 98 2.98 1.90 -8.06
C PHE A 98 1.81 1.24 -8.79
N TYR A 99 0.61 1.32 -8.24
CA TYR A 99 -0.61 0.79 -8.87
C TYR A 99 -1.29 1.77 -9.84
N GLY A 100 -0.67 2.90 -10.17
CA GLY A 100 -1.17 3.87 -11.15
C GLY A 100 -2.33 4.72 -10.64
N ASN A 101 -2.29 5.10 -9.35
CA ASN A 101 -3.26 5.95 -8.66
C ASN A 101 -4.72 5.50 -8.88
N PRO A 102 -5.08 4.27 -8.50
CA PRO A 102 -6.39 3.72 -8.77
C PRO A 102 -7.51 4.44 -7.98
N ASP A 103 -7.19 5.04 -6.86
CA ASP A 103 -8.05 5.89 -6.05
C ASP A 103 -8.64 7.07 -6.83
N LYS A 104 -7.87 7.65 -7.77
CA LYS A 104 -8.33 8.74 -8.63
C LYS A 104 -9.29 8.30 -9.74
N LYS A 105 -9.40 6.99 -9.98
CA LYS A 105 -10.27 6.40 -11.01
C LYS A 105 -11.55 5.81 -10.44
N LEU A 106 -11.67 5.74 -9.11
CA LEU A 106 -12.80 5.18 -8.40
C LEU A 106 -13.48 6.30 -7.59
N PHE A 107 -14.82 6.26 -7.55
CA PHE A 107 -15.57 7.04 -6.57
C PHE A 107 -15.61 6.24 -5.26
N THR A 108 -14.88 6.69 -4.24
CA THR A 108 -14.73 5.96 -2.98
C THR A 108 -15.67 6.50 -1.89
N ILE A 109 -16.33 5.58 -1.17
CA ILE A 109 -17.19 5.89 -0.02
C ILE A 109 -16.62 5.21 1.22
N GLY A 110 -16.13 6.01 2.16
CA GLY A 110 -15.62 5.52 3.44
C GLY A 110 -16.70 5.54 4.51
N ILE A 111 -16.90 4.40 5.23
CA ILE A 111 -17.87 4.27 6.31
C ILE A 111 -17.16 3.98 7.61
N THR A 112 -17.32 4.85 8.59
CA THR A 112 -16.80 4.69 9.94
C THR A 112 -17.92 4.62 10.97
N GLY A 113 -17.65 4.05 12.14
CA GLY A 113 -18.61 3.95 13.24
C GLY A 113 -18.34 2.74 14.13
N THR A 114 -18.93 2.72 15.30
CA THR A 114 -18.81 1.61 16.26
C THR A 114 -19.62 0.39 15.86
N LYS A 115 -20.80 0.59 15.23
CA LYS A 115 -21.73 -0.45 14.75
C LYS A 115 -22.28 -0.07 13.38
N GLY A 116 -22.82 -1.05 12.66
CA GLY A 116 -23.57 -0.84 11.42
C GLY A 116 -22.70 -0.66 10.16
N LYS A 117 -21.38 -0.57 10.26
CA LYS A 117 -20.50 -0.38 9.09
C LYS A 117 -20.79 -1.40 7.98
N THR A 118 -20.70 -2.68 8.30
CA THR A 118 -20.94 -3.76 7.35
C THR A 118 -22.32 -3.68 6.71
N THR A 119 -23.38 -3.51 7.51
CA THR A 119 -24.75 -3.40 7.00
C THR A 119 -24.89 -2.23 6.03
N THR A 120 -24.35 -1.06 6.41
CA THR A 120 -24.43 0.15 5.58
C THR A 120 -23.67 0.00 4.26
N THR A 121 -22.47 -0.62 4.28
CA THR A 121 -21.71 -0.87 3.04
C THR A 121 -22.48 -1.77 2.07
N TYR A 122 -23.12 -2.84 2.57
CA TYR A 122 -23.93 -3.73 1.72
C TYR A 122 -25.19 -3.06 1.20
N MET A 123 -25.85 -2.21 2.01
CA MET A 123 -27.01 -1.44 1.55
C MET A 123 -26.64 -0.51 0.40
N ILE A 124 -25.56 0.26 0.54
CA ILE A 124 -25.05 1.16 -0.52
C ILE A 124 -24.69 0.36 -1.77
N LYS A 125 -23.92 -0.72 -1.62
CA LYS A 125 -23.54 -1.60 -2.73
C LYS A 125 -24.79 -2.09 -3.48
N ASN A 126 -25.80 -2.61 -2.78
CA ASN A 126 -27.00 -3.16 -3.40
C ASN A 126 -27.81 -2.09 -4.15
N VAL A 127 -27.92 -0.87 -3.61
CA VAL A 127 -28.58 0.25 -4.29
C VAL A 127 -27.83 0.62 -5.57
N LEU A 128 -26.51 0.77 -5.51
CA LEU A 128 -25.68 1.11 -6.68
C LEU A 128 -25.75 0.02 -7.76
N CYS A 129 -25.68 -1.25 -7.36
CA CYS A 129 -25.83 -2.38 -8.29
C CYS A 129 -27.22 -2.40 -8.94
N ALA A 130 -28.29 -2.11 -8.19
CA ALA A 130 -29.65 -2.01 -8.73
C ALA A 130 -29.79 -0.86 -9.76
N CYS A 131 -28.95 0.17 -9.65
CA CYS A 131 -28.85 1.25 -10.64
C CYS A 131 -27.92 0.92 -11.83
N GLY A 132 -27.41 -0.31 -11.92
CA GLY A 132 -26.51 -0.73 -12.99
C GLY A 132 -25.05 -0.28 -12.81
N ILE A 133 -24.67 0.23 -11.63
CA ILE A 133 -23.33 0.67 -11.32
C ILE A 133 -22.52 -0.52 -10.77
N LYS A 134 -21.45 -0.90 -11.46
CA LYS A 134 -20.53 -1.94 -10.99
C LYS A 134 -19.72 -1.43 -9.81
N THR A 135 -19.75 -2.16 -8.71
CA THR A 135 -19.16 -1.71 -7.44
C THR A 135 -18.15 -2.69 -6.89
N GLY A 136 -17.17 -2.17 -6.15
CA GLY A 136 -16.32 -2.93 -5.25
C GLY A 136 -16.71 -2.70 -3.79
N LEU A 137 -16.29 -3.59 -2.90
CA LEU A 137 -16.46 -3.47 -1.46
C LEU A 137 -15.24 -4.05 -0.75
N ILE A 138 -14.71 -3.32 0.22
CA ILE A 138 -13.70 -3.82 1.16
C ILE A 138 -14.35 -3.79 2.54
N GLY A 139 -14.53 -4.95 3.14
CA GLY A 139 -15.21 -5.07 4.42
C GLY A 139 -14.71 -6.19 5.31
N THR A 140 -15.35 -6.34 6.47
CA THR A 140 -14.98 -7.34 7.49
C THR A 140 -15.19 -8.78 7.03
N ILE A 141 -16.22 -9.03 6.23
CA ILE A 141 -16.63 -10.37 5.82
C ILE A 141 -15.88 -10.78 4.56
N GLU A 142 -15.89 -9.89 3.56
CA GLU A 142 -15.36 -10.16 2.23
C GLU A 142 -14.89 -8.88 1.54
N THR A 143 -14.08 -9.07 0.51
CA THR A 143 -13.75 -8.08 -0.48
C THR A 143 -14.44 -8.47 -1.78
N VAL A 144 -15.24 -7.56 -2.35
CA VAL A 144 -15.91 -7.76 -3.64
C VAL A 144 -15.25 -6.89 -4.68
N ILE A 145 -14.91 -7.48 -5.83
CA ILE A 145 -14.29 -6.81 -6.97
C ILE A 145 -15.18 -7.07 -8.19
N GLY A 146 -16.13 -6.17 -8.43
CA GLY A 146 -17.15 -6.42 -9.46
C GLY A 146 -17.97 -7.68 -9.16
N ASP A 147 -17.73 -8.73 -9.94
CA ASP A 147 -18.45 -10.01 -9.82
C ASP A 147 -17.68 -11.05 -8.98
N GLU A 148 -16.44 -10.78 -8.62
CA GLU A 148 -15.58 -11.66 -7.82
C GLU A 148 -15.72 -11.34 -6.34
N THR A 149 -15.75 -12.38 -5.51
CA THR A 149 -15.80 -12.26 -4.04
C THR A 149 -14.66 -13.05 -3.41
N ILE A 150 -13.89 -12.39 -2.54
CA ILE A 150 -12.74 -12.95 -1.85
C ILE A 150 -12.96 -12.81 -0.33
N PRO A 151 -12.80 -13.88 0.48
CA PRO A 151 -12.88 -13.77 1.93
C PRO A 151 -11.91 -12.73 2.48
N SER A 152 -12.36 -11.87 3.39
CA SER A 152 -11.54 -10.84 4.00
C SER A 152 -10.77 -11.39 5.21
N CYS A 153 -9.51 -11.02 5.34
CA CYS A 153 -8.70 -11.33 6.53
C CYS A 153 -8.78 -10.20 7.58
N ASN A 154 -9.06 -8.98 7.17
CA ASN A 154 -9.08 -7.79 8.02
C ASN A 154 -10.23 -6.84 7.63
N THR A 155 -10.82 -6.17 8.64
CA THR A 155 -11.86 -5.15 8.42
C THR A 155 -11.30 -3.96 7.62
N THR A 156 -10.09 -3.56 7.90
CA THR A 156 -9.38 -2.48 7.21
C THR A 156 -7.98 -2.98 6.87
N PRO A 157 -7.73 -3.31 5.60
CA PRO A 157 -6.40 -3.72 5.14
C PRO A 157 -5.37 -2.58 5.26
N GLU A 158 -4.09 -2.92 5.20
CA GLU A 158 -3.00 -1.94 5.07
C GLU A 158 -3.08 -1.23 3.71
N SER A 159 -2.52 -0.02 3.63
CA SER A 159 -2.59 0.84 2.44
C SER A 159 -2.13 0.15 1.15
N LEU A 160 -1.08 -0.66 1.21
CA LEU A 160 -0.61 -1.46 0.08
C LEU A 160 -1.70 -2.38 -0.48
N GLN A 161 -2.38 -3.12 0.40
CA GLN A 161 -3.46 -4.04 0.00
C GLN A 161 -4.69 -3.28 -0.52
N ILE A 162 -4.95 -2.07 0.01
CA ILE A 162 -6.05 -1.22 -0.47
C ILE A 162 -5.78 -0.80 -1.92
N HIS A 163 -4.60 -0.27 -2.23
CA HIS A 163 -4.26 0.17 -3.59
C HIS A 163 -4.19 -0.99 -4.59
N GLU A 164 -3.66 -2.15 -4.18
CA GLU A 164 -3.73 -3.37 -4.99
C GLU A 164 -5.17 -3.76 -5.30
N THR A 165 -6.05 -3.72 -4.31
CA THR A 165 -7.47 -4.05 -4.48
C THR A 165 -8.18 -3.00 -5.34
N PHE A 166 -7.91 -1.73 -5.14
CA PHE A 166 -8.44 -0.65 -5.98
C PHE A 166 -8.01 -0.80 -7.44
N ARG A 167 -6.76 -1.20 -7.69
CA ARG A 167 -6.30 -1.48 -9.05
C ARG A 167 -7.13 -2.59 -9.69
N LYS A 168 -7.34 -3.70 -8.98
CA LYS A 168 -8.20 -4.80 -9.44
C LYS A 168 -9.64 -4.34 -9.70
N MET A 169 -10.20 -3.46 -8.85
CA MET A 169 -11.54 -2.88 -9.05
C MET A 169 -11.60 -2.02 -10.31
N VAL A 170 -10.60 -1.18 -10.56
CA VAL A 170 -10.51 -0.40 -11.81
C VAL A 170 -10.46 -1.31 -13.02
N ASP A 171 -9.64 -2.36 -12.99
CA ASP A 171 -9.49 -3.31 -14.09
C ASP A 171 -10.78 -4.13 -14.33
N ALA A 172 -11.54 -4.37 -13.26
CA ALA A 172 -12.84 -5.02 -13.35
C ALA A 172 -13.96 -4.07 -13.81
N GLY A 173 -13.70 -2.77 -13.98
CA GLY A 173 -14.68 -1.77 -14.44
C GLY A 173 -15.66 -1.31 -13.34
N CYS A 174 -15.22 -1.34 -12.08
CA CYS A 174 -15.99 -0.74 -10.99
C CYS A 174 -15.99 0.78 -11.08
#